data_7da6cffbbfe52a6037cdd01a78ca7171
#
_entry.id   7da6cffbbfe52a6037cdd01a78ca7171
#
_cell.length_a   1.000
_cell.length_b   1.000
_cell.length_c   1.000
_cell.angle_alpha   90.00
_cell.angle_beta   90.00
_cell.angle_gamma   90.00
#
_symmetry.space_group_name_H-M   'P 1'
#
loop_
_entity.id
_entity.type
_entity.pdbx_description
1 polymer ?
#
loop_
_entity_poly.entity_id
_entity_poly.type
_entity_poly.pdbx_seq_one_letter_code
_entity_poly.pdbx_strand_id
1 'polypeptide(L)'
;ILLMGIYTFSCFSIFAHNYESEQKWILIRQNVLMFLLQLTAYVVMYLKKDDPKILTLYAASAGFLLAVILLYRILYPKVSKLIVNNMCMLLCIGMIMLTRLEEENAIKQLIFAAVGVMIGLVVPVAIRKLDRLKDWGYMYAGAGILALVLVSVLAEVSGGAKLGFTIAGFGIQPSEFVKILFVFFVAANLNRSLEFKNIVITKIG
;
A
#
# COMPACT_ATOMS: atom_id res chain seq x y z
N ILE A 1 2.77 -16.28 -14.93
CA ILE A 1 2.68 -15.19 -15.93
C ILE A 1 1.23 -15.01 -16.39
N LEU A 2 0.55 -16.08 -16.86
CA LEU A 2 -0.81 -15.98 -17.42
C LEU A 2 -1.83 -15.40 -16.41
N LEU A 3 -1.85 -15.89 -15.16
CA LEU A 3 -2.73 -15.38 -14.10
C LEU A 3 -2.50 -13.88 -13.81
N MET A 4 -1.23 -13.45 -13.78
CA MET A 4 -0.90 -12.02 -13.64
C MET A 4 -1.38 -11.20 -14.83
N GLY A 5 -1.23 -11.71 -16.06
CA GLY A 5 -1.71 -11.03 -17.26
C GLY A 5 -3.23 -10.84 -17.24
N ILE A 6 -3.99 -11.87 -16.87
CA ILE A 6 -5.45 -11.80 -16.75
C ILE A 6 -5.86 -10.84 -15.62
N TYR A 7 -5.13 -10.85 -14.48
CA TYR A 7 -5.36 -9.92 -13.38
C TYR A 7 -5.15 -8.47 -13.83
N THR A 8 -4.02 -8.17 -14.47
CA THR A 8 -3.70 -6.84 -14.99
C THR A 8 -4.72 -6.37 -16.01
N PHE A 9 -5.09 -7.21 -16.97
CA PHE A 9 -6.17 -6.91 -17.91
C PHE A 9 -7.47 -6.57 -17.20
N SER A 10 -7.82 -7.30 -16.13
CA SER A 10 -9.02 -7.03 -15.33
C SER A 10 -8.97 -5.67 -14.62
N CYS A 11 -7.78 -5.16 -14.25
CA CYS A 11 -7.63 -3.83 -13.66
C CYS A 11 -7.98 -2.71 -14.65
N PHE A 12 -7.63 -2.86 -15.92
CA PHE A 12 -7.99 -1.88 -16.95
C PHE A 12 -9.43 -2.05 -17.42
N SER A 13 -9.92 -3.28 -17.52
CA SER A 13 -11.28 -3.60 -17.96
C SER A 13 -12.36 -2.95 -17.08
N ILE A 14 -12.08 -2.70 -15.79
CA ILE A 14 -13.05 -2.09 -14.88
C ILE A 14 -13.46 -0.68 -15.32
N PHE A 15 -12.56 0.06 -15.97
CA PHE A 15 -12.82 1.43 -16.45
C PHE A 15 -13.67 1.46 -17.73
N ALA A 16 -13.75 0.34 -18.44
CA ALA A 16 -14.57 0.21 -19.65
C ALA A 16 -16.03 -0.16 -19.35
N HIS A 17 -16.34 -0.53 -18.09
CA HIS A 17 -17.67 -0.98 -17.70
C HIS A 17 -18.37 0.08 -16.84
N ASN A 18 -19.53 0.53 -17.26
CA ASN A 18 -20.30 1.58 -16.59
C ASN A 18 -21.29 1.03 -15.55
N TYR A 19 -21.63 -0.26 -15.60
CA TYR A 19 -22.60 -0.86 -14.67
C TYR A 19 -21.92 -1.38 -13.41
N GLU A 20 -22.46 -1.01 -12.25
CA GLU A 20 -21.93 -1.45 -10.95
C GLU A 20 -21.91 -2.97 -10.78
N SER A 21 -22.87 -3.69 -11.36
CA SER A 21 -22.93 -5.15 -11.30
C SER A 21 -21.74 -5.80 -12.01
N GLU A 22 -21.36 -5.30 -13.18
CA GLU A 22 -20.23 -5.79 -13.96
C GLU A 22 -18.92 -5.50 -13.26
N GLN A 23 -18.75 -4.28 -12.72
CA GLN A 23 -17.58 -3.92 -11.91
C GLN A 23 -17.42 -4.82 -10.69
N LYS A 24 -18.50 -5.18 -10.01
CA LYS A 24 -18.47 -6.13 -8.86
C LYS A 24 -17.94 -7.50 -9.29
N TRP A 25 -18.38 -8.03 -10.41
CA TRP A 25 -17.88 -9.32 -10.91
C TRP A 25 -16.41 -9.28 -11.29
N ILE A 26 -15.94 -8.19 -11.92
CA ILE A 26 -14.52 -7.99 -12.23
C ILE A 26 -13.68 -7.98 -10.93
N LEU A 27 -14.13 -7.26 -9.90
CA LEU A 27 -13.44 -7.18 -8.61
C LEU A 27 -13.39 -8.55 -7.88
N ILE A 28 -14.46 -9.34 -7.96
CA ILE A 28 -14.46 -10.71 -7.41
C ILE A 28 -13.46 -11.58 -8.17
N ARG A 29 -13.48 -11.51 -9.51
CA ARG A 29 -12.53 -12.24 -10.36
C ARG A 29 -11.08 -11.89 -10.04
N GLN A 30 -10.76 -10.63 -9.78
CA GLN A 30 -9.43 -10.20 -9.35
C GLN A 30 -9.00 -10.89 -8.05
N ASN A 31 -9.87 -10.94 -7.04
CA ASN A 31 -9.56 -11.63 -5.78
C ASN A 31 -9.36 -13.13 -5.98
N VAL A 32 -10.20 -13.77 -6.79
CA VAL A 32 -10.03 -15.20 -7.12
C VAL A 32 -8.70 -15.46 -7.82
N LEU A 33 -8.35 -14.63 -8.81
CA LEU A 33 -7.06 -14.75 -9.52
C LEU A 33 -5.86 -14.54 -8.59
N MET A 34 -5.94 -13.60 -7.65
CA MET A 34 -4.91 -13.36 -6.65
C MET A 34 -4.69 -14.60 -5.77
N PHE A 35 -5.76 -15.16 -5.19
CA PHE A 35 -5.67 -16.34 -4.33
C PHE A 35 -5.24 -17.58 -5.13
N LEU A 36 -5.67 -17.74 -6.40
CA LEU A 36 -5.20 -18.79 -7.29
C LEU A 36 -3.70 -18.66 -7.56
N LEU A 37 -3.21 -17.46 -7.84
CA LEU A 37 -1.79 -17.20 -8.04
C LEU A 37 -1.00 -17.55 -6.78
N GLN A 38 -1.49 -17.15 -5.61
CA GLN A 38 -0.88 -17.47 -4.34
C GLN A 38 -0.82 -18.98 -4.10
N LEU A 39 -1.95 -19.66 -4.25
CA LEU A 39 -2.05 -21.12 -4.09
C LEU A 39 -1.06 -21.85 -5.01
N THR A 40 -1.06 -21.53 -6.30
CA THR A 40 -0.17 -22.19 -7.27
C THR A 40 1.30 -21.96 -6.95
N ALA A 41 1.69 -20.76 -6.53
CA ALA A 41 3.06 -20.45 -6.15
C ALA A 41 3.52 -21.25 -4.91
N TYR A 42 2.67 -21.28 -3.87
CA TYR A 42 3.01 -22.01 -2.64
C TYR A 42 2.98 -23.53 -2.81
N VAL A 43 2.07 -24.07 -3.63
CA VAL A 43 2.08 -25.51 -3.98
C VAL A 43 3.37 -25.88 -4.70
N VAL A 44 3.82 -25.08 -5.68
CA VAL A 44 5.09 -25.33 -6.38
C VAL A 44 6.28 -25.24 -5.43
N MET A 45 6.30 -24.29 -4.49
CA MET A 45 7.36 -24.18 -3.49
C MET A 45 7.37 -25.38 -2.54
N TYR A 46 6.18 -25.82 -2.08
CA TYR A 46 6.03 -26.99 -1.22
C TYR A 46 6.54 -28.26 -1.90
N LEU A 47 6.12 -28.54 -3.14
CA LEU A 47 6.57 -29.70 -3.90
C LEU A 47 8.08 -29.70 -4.18
N LYS A 48 8.72 -28.53 -4.18
CA LYS A 48 10.17 -28.41 -4.43
C LYS A 48 11.01 -28.54 -3.16
N LYS A 49 10.55 -28.02 -2.03
CA LYS A 49 11.31 -27.97 -0.77
C LYS A 49 10.90 -29.06 0.22
N ASP A 50 9.70 -29.62 0.08
CA ASP A 50 9.06 -30.60 0.97
C ASP A 50 9.07 -30.17 2.47
N ASP A 51 8.88 -28.86 2.71
CA ASP A 51 8.88 -28.26 4.04
C ASP A 51 7.46 -27.86 4.46
N PRO A 52 6.91 -28.45 5.54
CA PRO A 52 5.55 -28.12 6.02
C PRO A 52 5.40 -26.65 6.47
N LYS A 53 6.49 -25.94 6.77
CA LYS A 53 6.47 -24.51 7.10
C LYS A 53 5.90 -23.67 5.96
N ILE A 54 6.13 -24.06 4.73
CA ILE A 54 5.60 -23.38 3.55
C ILE A 54 4.07 -23.37 3.56
N LEU A 55 3.45 -24.45 4.00
CA LEU A 55 1.98 -24.54 4.09
C LEU A 55 1.43 -23.65 5.21
N THR A 56 2.12 -23.56 6.34
CA THR A 56 1.73 -22.64 7.43
C THR A 56 1.88 -21.18 7.00
N LEU A 57 2.94 -20.82 6.28
CA LEU A 57 3.14 -19.48 5.71
C LEU A 57 2.06 -19.14 4.67
N TYR A 58 1.67 -20.13 3.83
CA TYR A 58 0.54 -19.95 2.91
C TYR A 58 -0.75 -19.63 3.67
N ALA A 59 -1.11 -20.44 4.66
CA ALA A 59 -2.33 -20.25 5.44
C ALA A 59 -2.34 -18.89 6.16
N ALA A 60 -1.22 -18.50 6.78
CA ALA A 60 -1.07 -17.22 7.46
C ALA A 60 -1.19 -16.04 6.49
N SER A 61 -0.49 -16.07 5.35
CA SER A 61 -0.53 -14.99 4.36
C SER A 61 -1.88 -14.89 3.65
N ALA A 62 -2.51 -16.01 3.30
CA ALA A 62 -3.84 -16.04 2.68
C ALA A 62 -4.92 -15.54 3.67
N GLY A 63 -4.86 -15.99 4.92
CA GLY A 63 -5.74 -15.52 5.98
C GLY A 63 -5.59 -14.01 6.24
N PHE A 64 -4.34 -13.52 6.25
CA PHE A 64 -4.06 -12.10 6.39
C PHE A 64 -4.65 -11.27 5.24
N LEU A 65 -4.42 -11.67 3.98
CA LEU A 65 -4.98 -10.96 2.82
C LEU A 65 -6.51 -10.95 2.83
N LEU A 66 -7.11 -12.08 3.18
CA LEU A 66 -8.57 -12.18 3.33
C LEU A 66 -9.08 -11.22 4.41
N ALA A 67 -8.42 -11.20 5.57
CA ALA A 67 -8.75 -10.30 6.67
C ALA A 67 -8.64 -8.82 6.24
N VAL A 68 -7.60 -8.45 5.52
CA VAL A 68 -7.43 -7.07 4.99
C VAL A 68 -8.59 -6.69 4.07
N ILE A 69 -8.94 -7.54 3.11
CA ILE A 69 -10.06 -7.28 2.20
C ILE A 69 -11.37 -7.10 2.97
N LEU A 70 -11.64 -7.95 3.96
CA LEU A 70 -12.86 -7.89 4.77
C LEU A 70 -12.88 -6.65 5.66
N LEU A 71 -11.77 -6.31 6.32
CA LEU A 71 -11.66 -5.12 7.17
C LEU A 71 -11.93 -3.84 6.38
N TYR A 72 -11.30 -3.68 5.21
CA TYR A 72 -11.56 -2.50 4.37
C TYR A 72 -13.00 -2.45 3.86
N ARG A 73 -13.62 -3.58 3.54
CA ARG A 73 -15.03 -3.62 3.12
C ARG A 73 -16.00 -3.23 4.22
N ILE A 74 -15.70 -3.62 5.48
CA ILE A 74 -16.56 -3.35 6.65
C ILE A 74 -16.35 -1.92 7.15
N LEU A 75 -15.10 -1.53 7.38
CA LEU A 75 -14.77 -0.24 8.00
C LEU A 75 -14.88 0.94 7.02
N TYR A 76 -14.59 0.70 5.74
CA TYR A 76 -14.55 1.73 4.70
C TYR A 76 -15.34 1.34 3.45
N PRO A 77 -16.69 1.25 3.50
CA PRO A 77 -17.50 0.80 2.36
C PRO A 77 -17.40 1.72 1.13
N LYS A 78 -16.99 2.98 1.32
CA LYS A 78 -16.80 3.98 0.23
C LYS A 78 -15.39 3.96 -0.37
N VAL A 79 -14.47 3.13 0.13
CA VAL A 79 -13.11 3.05 -0.43
C VAL A 79 -13.15 2.37 -1.80
N SER A 80 -12.24 2.77 -2.69
CA SER A 80 -12.06 2.11 -3.98
C SER A 80 -11.60 0.66 -3.78
N LYS A 81 -12.49 -0.29 -4.07
CA LYS A 81 -12.20 -1.73 -3.96
C LYS A 81 -11.07 -2.16 -4.89
N LEU A 82 -10.90 -1.48 -6.03
CA LEU A 82 -9.82 -1.73 -6.97
C LEU A 82 -8.46 -1.44 -6.33
N ILE A 83 -8.33 -0.32 -5.59
CA ILE A 83 -7.08 0.04 -4.90
C ILE A 83 -6.75 -0.99 -3.83
N VAL A 84 -7.74 -1.42 -3.04
CA VAL A 84 -7.55 -2.45 -2.00
C VAL A 84 -7.11 -3.78 -2.62
N ASN A 85 -7.75 -4.22 -3.72
CA ASN A 85 -7.39 -5.45 -4.42
C ASN A 85 -5.95 -5.38 -4.95
N ASN A 86 -5.56 -4.24 -5.56
CA ASN A 86 -4.20 -4.06 -6.08
C ASN A 86 -3.15 -4.02 -4.96
N MET A 87 -3.45 -3.38 -3.83
CA MET A 87 -2.61 -3.41 -2.64
C MET A 87 -2.41 -4.86 -2.15
N CYS A 88 -3.50 -5.63 -2.04
CA CYS A 88 -3.44 -7.04 -1.63
C CYS A 88 -2.66 -7.89 -2.65
N MET A 89 -2.81 -7.63 -3.95
CA MET A 89 -2.06 -8.33 -4.99
C MET A 89 -0.55 -8.06 -4.89
N LEU A 90 -0.13 -6.82 -4.64
CA LEU A 90 1.28 -6.47 -4.44
C LEU A 90 1.85 -7.14 -3.18
N LEU A 91 1.09 -7.14 -2.08
CA LEU A 91 1.46 -7.85 -0.85
C LEU A 91 1.58 -9.36 -1.11
N CYS A 92 0.65 -9.95 -1.86
CA CYS A 92 0.67 -11.36 -2.25
C CYS A 92 1.96 -11.71 -3.00
N ILE A 93 2.33 -10.93 -4.03
CA ILE A 93 3.57 -11.12 -4.79
C ILE A 93 4.79 -10.98 -3.88
N GLY A 94 4.82 -9.95 -3.03
CA GLY A 94 5.90 -9.74 -2.05
C GLY A 94 6.08 -10.93 -1.12
N MET A 95 4.99 -11.48 -0.58
CA MET A 95 5.01 -12.66 0.29
C MET A 95 5.53 -13.90 -0.45
N ILE A 96 5.08 -14.15 -1.69
CA ILE A 96 5.57 -15.26 -2.52
C ILE A 96 7.08 -15.14 -2.75
N MET A 97 7.57 -13.95 -3.11
CA MET A 97 8.99 -13.74 -3.39
C MET A 97 9.85 -13.92 -2.13
N LEU A 98 9.44 -13.38 -1.00
CA LEU A 98 10.18 -13.52 0.26
C LEU A 98 10.18 -14.96 0.78
N THR A 99 9.04 -15.66 0.73
CA THR A 99 8.98 -17.08 1.10
C THR A 99 9.90 -17.95 0.22
N ARG A 100 10.06 -17.56 -1.06
CA ARG A 100 10.97 -18.25 -1.96
C ARG A 100 12.45 -18.04 -1.61
N LEU A 101 12.81 -16.80 -1.21
CA LEU A 101 14.19 -16.41 -0.93
C LEU A 101 14.59 -16.82 0.49
N GLU A 102 13.85 -16.36 1.50
CA GLU A 102 14.10 -16.58 2.92
C GLU A 102 12.79 -16.60 3.71
N GLU A 103 12.48 -17.71 4.35
CA GLU A 103 11.22 -17.88 5.10
C GLU A 103 11.13 -16.96 6.33
N GLU A 104 12.26 -16.70 7.01
CA GLU A 104 12.29 -15.79 8.15
C GLU A 104 11.91 -14.36 7.76
N ASN A 105 12.37 -13.91 6.60
CA ASN A 105 12.02 -12.59 6.09
C ASN A 105 10.54 -12.50 5.68
N ALA A 106 9.94 -13.62 5.23
CA ALA A 106 8.51 -13.67 4.95
C ALA A 106 7.68 -13.46 6.23
N ILE A 107 8.08 -14.05 7.37
CA ILE A 107 7.41 -13.86 8.66
C ILE A 107 7.52 -12.39 9.11
N LYS A 108 8.73 -11.81 9.05
CA LYS A 108 8.95 -10.40 9.38
C LYS A 108 8.09 -9.48 8.51
N GLN A 109 8.04 -9.76 7.20
CA GLN A 109 7.22 -8.99 6.27
C GLN A 109 5.72 -9.08 6.59
N LEU A 110 5.23 -10.26 6.99
CA LEU A 110 3.83 -10.42 7.39
C LEU A 110 3.48 -9.54 8.59
N ILE A 111 4.36 -9.49 9.59
CA ILE A 111 4.20 -8.65 10.77
C ILE A 111 4.21 -7.16 10.39
N PHE A 112 5.18 -6.73 9.57
CA PHE A 112 5.25 -5.35 9.11
C PHE A 112 4.04 -4.96 8.26
N ALA A 113 3.57 -5.85 7.39
CA ALA A 113 2.36 -5.62 6.60
C ALA A 113 1.12 -5.48 7.51
N ALA A 114 1.01 -6.31 8.57
CA ALA A 114 -0.08 -6.20 9.54
C ALA A 114 -0.06 -4.86 10.28
N VAL A 115 1.11 -4.43 10.76
CA VAL A 115 1.28 -3.12 11.40
C VAL A 115 0.97 -1.99 10.42
N GLY A 116 1.45 -2.07 9.18
CA GLY A 116 1.17 -1.08 8.13
C GLY A 116 -0.32 -0.97 7.80
N VAL A 117 -1.03 -2.09 7.71
CA VAL A 117 -2.49 -2.11 7.51
C VAL A 117 -3.21 -1.48 8.70
N MET A 118 -2.82 -1.79 9.94
CA MET A 118 -3.41 -1.19 11.14
C MET A 118 -3.23 0.33 11.15
N ILE A 119 -2.04 0.82 10.86
CA ILE A 119 -1.78 2.26 10.70
C ILE A 119 -2.65 2.84 9.59
N GLY A 120 -2.70 2.19 8.42
CA GLY A 120 -3.51 2.61 7.28
C GLY A 120 -5.00 2.69 7.57
N LEU A 121 -5.53 1.86 8.48
CA LEU A 121 -6.91 1.93 8.95
C LEU A 121 -7.15 3.11 9.91
N VAL A 122 -6.16 3.51 10.69
CA VAL A 122 -6.29 4.62 11.66
C VAL A 122 -6.15 5.98 10.97
N VAL A 123 -5.30 6.11 9.95
CA VAL A 123 -4.98 7.38 9.26
C VAL A 123 -6.23 8.14 8.77
N PRO A 124 -7.21 7.53 8.07
CA PRO A 124 -8.39 8.26 7.61
C PRO A 124 -9.25 8.83 8.75
N VAL A 125 -9.30 8.12 9.88
CA VAL A 125 -10.01 8.59 11.09
C VAL A 125 -9.28 9.76 11.71
N ALA A 126 -7.96 9.68 11.81
CA ALA A 126 -7.12 10.75 12.35
C ALA A 126 -7.21 12.02 11.49
N ILE A 127 -7.13 11.89 10.17
CA ILE A 127 -7.23 13.02 9.24
C ILE A 127 -8.58 13.72 9.34
N ARG A 128 -9.68 12.98 9.49
CA ARG A 128 -11.02 13.56 9.63
C ARG A 128 -11.20 14.35 10.92
N LYS A 129 -10.48 14.01 12.00
CA LYS A 129 -10.56 14.67 13.31
C LYS A 129 -9.62 15.87 13.43
N LEU A 130 -8.60 15.95 12.59
CA LEU A 130 -7.54 16.96 12.67
C LEU A 130 -7.68 17.99 11.53
N ASP A 131 -8.70 18.84 11.59
CA ASP A 131 -8.90 19.90 10.60
C ASP A 131 -7.68 20.85 10.46
N ARG A 132 -6.91 21.03 11.53
CA ARG A 132 -5.67 21.83 11.54
C ARG A 132 -4.57 21.29 10.60
N LEU A 133 -4.60 20.02 10.22
CA LEU A 133 -3.62 19.45 9.29
C LEU A 133 -3.66 20.11 7.90
N LYS A 134 -4.79 20.72 7.53
CA LYS A 134 -4.94 21.42 6.25
C LYS A 134 -4.12 22.71 6.18
N ASP A 135 -3.90 23.36 7.33
CA ASP A 135 -3.23 24.65 7.39
C ASP A 135 -1.70 24.56 7.43
N TRP A 136 -1.16 23.35 7.69
CA TRP A 136 0.27 23.11 7.91
C TRP A 136 1.06 22.79 6.63
N GLY A 137 0.57 23.15 5.45
CA GLY A 137 1.22 22.85 4.17
C GLY A 137 2.69 23.26 4.12
N TYR A 138 3.03 24.47 4.56
CA TYR A 138 4.44 24.94 4.57
C TYR A 138 5.31 24.18 5.59
N MET A 139 4.74 23.72 6.70
CA MET A 139 5.47 22.91 7.68
C MET A 139 5.81 21.52 7.08
N TYR A 140 4.91 20.92 6.30
CA TYR A 140 5.19 19.65 5.61
C TYR A 140 6.30 19.81 4.57
N ALA A 141 6.31 20.92 3.81
CA ALA A 141 7.39 21.20 2.87
C ALA A 141 8.74 21.37 3.60
N GLY A 142 8.77 22.19 4.66
CA GLY A 142 9.97 22.43 5.44
C GLY A 142 10.52 21.14 6.08
N ALA A 143 9.64 20.35 6.71
CA ALA A 143 10.01 19.06 7.30
C ALA A 143 10.50 18.06 6.25
N GLY A 144 9.88 18.02 5.07
CA GLY A 144 10.32 17.17 3.96
C GLY A 144 11.70 17.54 3.42
N ILE A 145 11.96 18.83 3.21
CA ILE A 145 13.26 19.34 2.77
C ILE A 145 14.34 19.05 3.84
N LEU A 146 14.03 19.33 5.11
CA LEU A 146 14.95 19.07 6.21
C LEU A 146 15.29 17.58 6.32
N ALA A 147 14.30 16.69 6.17
CA ALA A 147 14.53 15.26 6.16
C ALA A 147 15.44 14.83 5.00
N LEU A 148 15.25 15.38 3.79
CA LEU A 148 16.11 15.08 2.63
C LEU A 148 17.54 15.58 2.86
N VAL A 149 17.72 16.76 3.43
CA VAL A 149 19.06 17.31 3.74
C VAL A 149 19.75 16.43 4.78
N LEU A 150 19.03 16.03 5.85
CA LEU A 150 19.59 15.14 6.88
C LEU A 150 20.04 13.79 6.29
N VAL A 151 19.23 13.21 5.39
CA VAL A 151 19.61 11.96 4.70
C VAL A 151 20.85 12.16 3.85
N SER A 152 20.89 13.25 3.08
CA SER A 152 22.03 13.55 2.20
C SER A 152 23.36 13.66 2.97
N VAL A 153 23.31 14.19 4.21
CA VAL A 153 24.50 14.41 5.04
C VAL A 153 24.84 13.18 5.88
N LEU A 154 23.86 12.53 6.49
CA LEU A 154 24.05 11.53 7.54
C LEU A 154 23.88 10.08 7.06
N ALA A 155 23.25 9.83 5.92
CA ALA A 155 22.99 8.47 5.46
C ALA A 155 24.28 7.75 5.03
N GLU A 156 24.40 6.48 5.44
CA GLU A 156 25.47 5.61 5.02
C GLU A 156 25.28 5.17 3.56
N VAL A 157 26.40 4.96 2.86
CA VAL A 157 26.40 4.47 1.47
C VAL A 157 26.15 2.97 1.50
N SER A 158 24.96 2.52 1.10
CA SER A 158 24.62 1.12 0.87
C SER A 158 24.32 0.89 -0.60
N GLY A 159 25.03 -0.07 -1.22
CA GLY A 159 24.85 -0.38 -2.64
C GLY A 159 25.15 0.77 -3.62
N GLY A 160 26.03 1.70 -3.25
CA GLY A 160 26.43 2.84 -4.10
C GLY A 160 25.56 4.09 -3.96
N ALA A 161 24.52 4.07 -3.15
CA ALA A 161 23.66 5.23 -2.89
C ALA A 161 23.44 5.46 -1.38
N LYS A 162 23.33 6.74 -0.98
CA LYS A 162 22.95 7.13 0.40
C LYS A 162 21.45 7.03 0.54
N LEU A 163 20.93 5.86 0.93
CA LEU A 163 19.49 5.60 0.90
C LEU A 163 18.82 5.53 2.27
N GLY A 164 19.56 5.21 3.35
CA GLY A 164 18.93 5.02 4.65
C GLY A 164 19.92 4.78 5.80
N PHE A 165 19.33 4.55 6.96
CA PHE A 165 20.03 4.20 8.20
C PHE A 165 19.61 2.80 8.64
N THR A 166 20.55 2.02 9.15
CA THR A 166 20.25 0.75 9.80
C THR A 166 20.18 0.96 11.30
N ILE A 167 18.97 0.92 11.87
CA ILE A 167 18.76 1.04 13.33
C ILE A 167 18.25 -0.30 13.85
N ALA A 168 18.99 -0.91 14.78
CA ALA A 168 18.64 -2.19 15.40
C ALA A 168 18.34 -3.32 14.39
N GLY A 169 19.07 -3.38 13.27
CA GLY A 169 18.86 -4.37 12.20
C GLY A 169 17.71 -4.07 11.23
N PHE A 170 17.04 -2.93 11.38
CA PHE A 170 15.99 -2.48 10.47
C PHE A 170 16.54 -1.34 9.58
N GLY A 171 16.45 -1.54 8.27
CA GLY A 171 16.75 -0.46 7.30
C GLY A 171 15.61 0.55 7.28
N ILE A 172 15.84 1.74 7.81
CA ILE A 172 14.89 2.86 7.73
C ILE A 172 15.33 3.75 6.58
N GLN A 173 14.43 3.94 5.63
CA GLN A 173 14.66 4.81 4.47
C GLN A 173 13.86 6.12 4.66
N PRO A 174 14.48 7.22 5.07
CA PRO A 174 13.79 8.48 5.34
C PRO A 174 13.03 9.05 4.14
N SER A 175 13.44 8.72 2.92
CA SER A 175 12.71 9.09 1.71
C SER A 175 11.27 8.56 1.67
N GLU A 176 10.97 7.45 2.35
CA GLU A 176 9.59 6.95 2.47
C GLU A 176 8.72 7.89 3.31
N PHE A 177 9.28 8.47 4.38
CA PHE A 177 8.59 9.49 5.18
C PHE A 177 8.41 10.78 4.41
N VAL A 178 9.39 11.17 3.59
CA VAL A 178 9.28 12.37 2.74
C VAL A 178 8.15 12.24 1.72
N LYS A 179 7.90 11.05 1.16
CA LYS A 179 6.75 10.81 0.28
C LYS A 179 5.42 11.09 1.00
N ILE A 180 5.29 10.67 2.25
CA ILE A 180 4.10 10.92 3.07
C ILE A 180 3.93 12.44 3.31
N LEU A 181 4.99 13.13 3.71
CA LEU A 181 4.98 14.58 3.91
C LEU A 181 4.62 15.31 2.61
N PHE A 182 5.14 14.84 1.47
CA PHE A 182 4.82 15.40 0.16
C PHE A 182 3.34 15.25 -0.19
N VAL A 183 2.73 14.10 0.08
CA VAL A 183 1.29 13.89 -0.11
C VAL A 183 0.46 14.87 0.74
N PHE A 184 0.83 15.06 2.01
CA PHE A 184 0.17 16.04 2.88
C PHE A 184 0.35 17.49 2.39
N PHE A 185 1.55 17.82 1.91
CA PHE A 185 1.83 19.14 1.32
C PHE A 185 0.96 19.40 0.10
N VAL A 186 0.91 18.45 -0.84
CA VAL A 186 0.08 18.58 -2.05
C VAL A 186 -1.40 18.68 -1.70
N ALA A 187 -1.90 17.85 -0.78
CA ALA A 187 -3.28 17.86 -0.35
C ALA A 187 -3.67 19.19 0.31
N ALA A 188 -2.80 19.75 1.17
CA ALA A 188 -3.02 21.07 1.82
C ALA A 188 -3.06 22.20 0.78
N ASN A 189 -2.16 22.21 -0.20
CA ASN A 189 -2.13 23.24 -1.25
C ASN A 189 -3.31 23.13 -2.21
N LEU A 190 -3.73 21.92 -2.59
CA LEU A 190 -4.91 21.71 -3.43
C LEU A 190 -6.18 22.23 -2.74
N ASN A 191 -6.36 21.95 -1.45
CA ASN A 191 -7.51 22.45 -0.70
C ASN A 191 -7.53 23.99 -0.68
N ARG A 192 -6.39 24.61 -0.43
CA ARG A 192 -6.23 26.08 -0.42
C ARG A 192 -6.52 26.70 -1.79
N SER A 193 -6.07 26.07 -2.88
CA SER A 193 -6.34 26.51 -4.24
C SER A 193 -7.83 26.43 -4.60
N LEU A 194 -8.51 25.36 -4.16
CA LEU A 194 -9.95 25.20 -4.38
C LEU A 194 -10.78 26.23 -3.59
N GLU A 195 -10.39 26.55 -2.35
CA GLU A 195 -11.02 27.61 -1.54
C GLU A 195 -10.88 28.98 -2.22
N PHE A 196 -9.68 29.33 -2.72
CA PHE A 196 -9.47 30.57 -3.48
C PHE A 196 -10.35 30.66 -4.72
N LYS A 197 -10.45 29.56 -5.49
CA LYS A 197 -11.28 29.50 -6.69
C LYS A 197 -12.77 29.69 -6.37
N ASN A 198 -13.26 29.07 -5.29
CA ASN A 198 -14.65 29.24 -4.85
C ASN A 198 -14.93 30.67 -4.37
N ILE A 199 -14.01 31.30 -3.64
CA ILE A 199 -14.14 32.70 -3.19
C ILE A 199 -14.19 33.66 -4.39
N VAL A 200 -13.36 33.43 -5.41
CA VAL A 200 -13.35 34.27 -6.63
C VAL A 200 -14.66 34.11 -7.39
N ILE A 201 -15.15 32.88 -7.58
CA ILE A 201 -16.42 32.62 -8.27
C ILE A 201 -17.61 33.24 -7.53
N THR A 202 -17.65 33.17 -6.20
CA THR A 202 -18.74 33.73 -5.39
C THR A 202 -18.72 35.28 -5.34
N LYS A 203 -17.57 35.94 -5.58
CA LYS A 203 -17.47 37.41 -5.63
C LYS A 203 -17.69 37.99 -7.01
N ILE A 204 -17.66 37.22 -8.08
CA ILE A 204 -17.82 37.67 -9.48
C ILE A 204 -19.23 37.35 -10.02
N GLY A 205 -19.99 36.46 -9.39
CA GLY A 205 -21.40 36.17 -9.66
C GLY A 205 -22.33 36.91 -8.68
#